data_fe22390fc215a6194a7a8edf8ad75fe2
#
_entry.id   fe22390fc215a6194a7a8edf8ad75fe2
#
_cell.length_a   1.000
_cell.length_b   1.000
_cell.length_c   1.000
_cell.angle_alpha   90.00
_cell.angle_beta   90.00
_cell.angle_gamma   90.00
#
_symmetry.space_group_name_H-M   'P 1'
#
loop_
_entity.id
_entity.type
_entity.pdbx_description
1 polymer ?
#
loop_
_entity_poly.entity_id
_entity_poly.type
_entity_poly.pdbx_seq_one_letter_code
_entity_poly.pdbx_strand_id
1 'polypeptide(L)'
;MRIATFRHQGRRHVGIVSDDLQSVAPFQWTEARALRGAQALIEDHVIGHESMALTSAPVPMSQIQLEAPLPLPRRNIFCVGRNYHAHAKELASSVFKDNTPKADAWPIVFTKVPESV
;
A
#
# COMPACT_ATOMS: atom_id res chain seq x y z
N MET A 1 -10.30 -10.50 -4.21
CA MET A 1 -10.67 -9.06 -4.39
C MET A 1 -9.38 -8.23 -4.35
N ARG A 2 -9.20 -7.32 -5.29
CA ARG A 2 -8.07 -6.38 -5.35
C ARG A 2 -8.60 -4.96 -5.21
N ILE A 3 -7.96 -4.16 -4.36
CA ILE A 3 -8.33 -2.76 -4.11
C ILE A 3 -7.22 -1.86 -4.65
N ALA A 4 -7.60 -0.78 -5.32
CA ALA A 4 -6.68 0.26 -5.77
C ALA A 4 -7.08 1.63 -5.22
N THR A 5 -6.07 2.42 -4.86
CA THR A 5 -6.17 3.86 -4.69
C THR A 5 -5.62 4.50 -5.95
N PHE A 6 -6.36 5.41 -6.55
CA PHE A 6 -6.01 5.97 -7.85
C PHE A 6 -6.59 7.37 -8.05
N ARG A 7 -6.06 8.08 -9.03
CA ARG A 7 -6.56 9.38 -9.49
C ARG A 7 -7.25 9.22 -10.85
N HIS A 8 -8.44 9.81 -10.95
CA HIS A 8 -9.21 9.89 -12.18
C HIS A 8 -9.87 11.27 -12.25
N GLN A 9 -9.76 11.96 -13.40
CA GLN A 9 -10.28 13.32 -13.60
C GLN A 9 -9.91 14.31 -12.48
N GLY A 10 -8.65 14.24 -12.01
CA GLY A 10 -8.12 15.13 -10.97
C GLY A 10 -8.50 14.78 -9.53
N ARG A 11 -9.37 13.79 -9.30
CA ARG A 11 -9.84 13.37 -7.98
C ARG A 11 -9.29 12.02 -7.58
N ARG A 12 -9.06 11.84 -6.27
CA ARG A 12 -8.69 10.54 -5.71
C ARG A 12 -9.90 9.67 -5.51
N HIS A 13 -9.76 8.41 -5.86
CA HIS A 13 -10.74 7.35 -5.67
C HIS A 13 -10.11 6.12 -5.04
N VAL A 14 -10.96 5.28 -4.47
CA VAL A 14 -10.63 3.90 -4.08
C VAL A 14 -11.66 3.01 -4.74
N GLY A 15 -11.25 1.85 -5.23
CA GLY A 15 -12.18 0.98 -5.94
C GLY A 15 -11.69 -0.45 -6.08
N ILE A 16 -12.58 -1.30 -6.61
CA ILE A 16 -12.33 -2.71 -6.87
C ILE A 16 -11.78 -2.86 -8.28
N VAL A 17 -10.61 -3.47 -8.40
CA VAL A 17 -10.00 -3.80 -9.69
C VAL A 17 -10.63 -5.08 -10.23
N SER A 18 -10.97 -5.08 -11.52
CA SER A 18 -11.50 -6.26 -12.22
C SER A 18 -10.49 -7.42 -12.24
N ASP A 19 -10.96 -8.63 -12.42
CA ASP A 19 -10.10 -9.82 -12.39
C ASP A 19 -9.11 -9.85 -13.56
N ASP A 20 -9.48 -9.30 -14.70
CA ASP A 20 -8.65 -9.15 -15.89
C ASP A 20 -7.69 -7.96 -15.83
N LEU A 21 -7.72 -7.17 -14.75
CA LEU A 21 -6.90 -5.98 -14.52
C LEU A 21 -7.11 -4.85 -15.57
N GLN A 22 -8.22 -4.85 -16.29
CA GLN A 22 -8.46 -3.86 -17.34
C GLN A 22 -9.26 -2.65 -16.87
N SER A 23 -9.93 -2.77 -15.73
CA SER A 23 -10.78 -1.70 -15.21
C SER A 23 -10.81 -1.67 -13.69
N VAL A 24 -11.28 -0.55 -13.14
CA VAL A 24 -11.53 -0.38 -11.71
C VAL A 24 -12.90 0.23 -11.50
N ALA A 25 -13.68 -0.32 -10.59
CA ALA A 25 -14.98 0.21 -10.18
C ALA A 25 -14.82 1.07 -8.92
N PRO A 26 -14.89 2.41 -9.02
CA PRO A 26 -14.72 3.30 -7.88
C PRO A 26 -15.85 3.09 -6.86
N PHE A 27 -15.52 3.11 -5.57
CA PHE A 27 -16.53 3.21 -4.52
C PHE A 27 -17.24 4.57 -4.58
N GLN A 28 -18.53 4.60 -4.25
CA GLN A 28 -19.31 5.83 -4.15
C GLN A 28 -19.01 6.55 -2.82
N TRP A 29 -17.77 6.97 -2.66
CA TRP A 29 -17.30 7.65 -1.47
C TRP A 29 -17.25 9.16 -1.64
N THR A 30 -17.35 9.87 -0.52
CA THR A 30 -17.01 11.30 -0.47
C THR A 30 -15.53 11.51 -0.76
N GLU A 31 -15.15 12.67 -1.26
CA GLU A 31 -13.76 13.01 -1.52
C GLU A 31 -12.89 12.90 -0.25
N ALA A 32 -13.39 13.40 0.88
CA ALA A 32 -12.69 13.31 2.16
C ALA A 32 -12.39 11.87 2.58
N ARG A 33 -13.29 10.92 2.29
CA ARG A 33 -13.06 9.51 2.55
C ARG A 33 -12.05 8.91 1.58
N ALA A 34 -12.14 9.24 0.30
CA ALA A 34 -11.22 8.75 -0.73
C ALA A 34 -9.78 9.25 -0.53
N LEU A 35 -9.58 10.44 0.07
CA LEU A 35 -8.26 10.96 0.42
C LEU A 35 -7.46 10.02 1.34
N ARG A 36 -8.13 9.21 2.14
CA ARG A 36 -7.50 8.23 3.04
C ARG A 36 -7.05 6.94 2.34
N GLY A 37 -7.39 6.78 1.06
CA GLY A 37 -7.06 5.58 0.29
C GLY A 37 -7.72 4.32 0.85
N ALA A 38 -7.10 3.17 0.62
CA ALA A 38 -7.59 1.87 1.11
C ALA A 38 -7.65 1.79 2.64
N GLN A 39 -6.98 2.70 3.38
CA GLN A 39 -7.05 2.75 4.85
C GLN A 39 -8.47 2.91 5.36
N ALA A 40 -9.30 3.72 4.68
CA ALA A 40 -10.70 3.91 5.07
C ALA A 40 -11.49 2.59 5.05
N LEU A 41 -11.23 1.72 4.06
CA LEU A 41 -11.86 0.40 3.98
C LEU A 41 -11.41 -0.53 5.11
N ILE A 42 -10.09 -0.53 5.40
CA ILE A 42 -9.53 -1.36 6.48
C ILE A 42 -10.13 -0.95 7.83
N GLU A 43 -10.25 0.33 8.08
CA GLU A 43 -10.81 0.84 9.34
C GLU A 43 -12.28 0.50 9.49
N ASP A 44 -13.07 0.62 8.44
CA ASP A 44 -14.48 0.24 8.47
C ASP A 44 -14.65 -1.27 8.76
N HIS A 45 -13.81 -2.10 8.17
CA HIS A 45 -13.84 -3.54 8.42
C HIS A 45 -13.52 -3.88 9.88
N VAL A 46 -12.50 -3.23 10.45
CA VAL A 46 -12.08 -3.45 11.85
C VAL A 46 -13.18 -3.05 12.85
N ILE A 47 -13.97 -2.01 12.55
CA ILE A 47 -15.06 -1.55 13.42
C ILE A 47 -16.41 -2.23 13.12
N GLY A 48 -16.41 -3.24 12.25
CA GLY A 48 -17.61 -4.05 11.97
C GLY A 48 -18.64 -3.39 11.05
N HIS A 49 -18.29 -2.32 10.38
CA HIS A 49 -19.13 -1.73 9.34
C HIS A 49 -18.95 -2.49 8.02
N GLU A 50 -19.71 -3.55 7.85
CA GLU A 50 -19.70 -4.40 6.64
C GLU A 50 -20.37 -3.76 5.40
N SER A 51 -20.49 -2.46 5.33
CA SER A 51 -21.02 -1.88 4.10
C SER A 51 -19.96 -2.00 3.01
N MET A 52 -20.03 -3.08 2.25
CA MET A 52 -19.46 -3.11 0.90
C MET A 52 -19.98 -1.87 0.20
N ALA A 53 -19.14 -0.86 0.09
CA ALA A 53 -19.53 0.40 -0.51
C ALA A 53 -20.00 0.13 -1.94
N LEU A 54 -21.16 0.69 -2.31
CA LEU A 54 -21.64 0.65 -3.68
C LEU A 54 -20.53 1.18 -4.61
N THR A 55 -20.32 0.51 -5.72
CA THR A 55 -19.38 0.95 -6.73
C THR A 55 -20.08 1.76 -7.83
N SER A 56 -19.35 2.67 -8.42
CA SER A 56 -19.75 3.37 -9.66
C SER A 56 -19.42 2.51 -10.88
N ALA A 57 -19.80 2.97 -12.07
CA ALA A 57 -19.42 2.35 -13.33
C ALA A 57 -17.89 2.15 -13.40
N PRO A 58 -17.41 1.01 -13.93
CA PRO A 58 -15.99 0.77 -14.08
C PRO A 58 -15.30 1.78 -14.98
N VAL A 59 -14.09 2.17 -14.62
CA VAL A 59 -13.21 3.06 -15.39
C VAL A 59 -12.05 2.23 -15.94
N PRO A 60 -11.69 2.36 -17.22
CA PRO A 60 -10.53 1.68 -17.79
C PRO A 60 -9.23 2.03 -17.04
N MET A 61 -8.35 1.05 -16.82
CA MET A 61 -7.04 1.27 -16.19
C MET A 61 -6.18 2.29 -16.93
N SER A 62 -6.35 2.42 -18.26
CA SER A 62 -5.64 3.41 -19.08
C SER A 62 -6.04 4.86 -18.82
N GLN A 63 -7.16 5.10 -18.13
CA GLN A 63 -7.67 6.45 -17.81
C GLN A 63 -7.39 6.88 -16.37
N ILE A 64 -6.68 6.06 -15.61
CA ILE A 64 -6.37 6.35 -14.21
C ILE A 64 -4.86 6.44 -13.99
N GLN A 65 -4.49 7.07 -12.87
CA GLN A 65 -3.14 7.05 -12.32
C GLN A 65 -3.19 6.33 -10.97
N LEU A 66 -2.51 5.20 -10.87
CA LEU A 66 -2.39 4.49 -9.59
C LEU A 66 -1.62 5.36 -8.59
N GLU A 67 -2.06 5.34 -7.35
CA GLU A 67 -1.40 5.99 -6.22
C GLU A 67 -1.03 4.93 -5.16
N ALA A 68 -0.29 5.35 -4.13
CA ALA A 68 -0.01 4.47 -3.00
C ALA A 68 -1.31 3.95 -2.37
N PRO A 69 -1.41 2.66 -2.04
CA PRO A 69 -2.63 2.08 -1.44
C PRO A 69 -3.04 2.80 -0.16
N LEU A 70 -2.05 3.20 0.65
CA LEU A 70 -2.19 3.94 1.90
C LEU A 70 -1.42 5.27 1.75
N PRO A 71 -2.01 6.29 1.10
CA PRO A 71 -1.27 7.52 0.75
C PRO A 71 -0.91 8.37 1.97
N LEU A 72 -1.58 8.16 3.10
CA LEU A 72 -1.35 8.89 4.36
C LEU A 72 -1.39 7.90 5.54
N PRO A 73 -0.36 7.07 5.73
CA PRO A 73 -0.29 6.18 6.88
C PRO A 73 -0.35 6.97 8.19
N ARG A 74 -1.11 6.49 9.17
CA ARG A 74 -1.24 7.16 10.47
C ARG A 74 0.01 7.11 11.34
N ARG A 75 0.89 6.15 11.07
CA ARG A 75 2.07 5.86 11.89
C ARG A 75 3.24 5.51 10.98
N ASN A 76 4.43 5.56 11.54
CA ASN A 76 5.63 5.10 10.87
C ASN A 76 5.50 3.64 10.45
N ILE A 77 6.12 3.32 9.32
CA ILE A 77 6.19 1.97 8.78
C ILE A 77 7.41 1.30 9.38
N PHE A 78 7.20 0.19 10.10
CA PHE A 78 8.30 -0.62 10.61
C PHE A 78 8.77 -1.59 9.52
N CYS A 79 10.05 -1.57 9.26
CA CYS A 79 10.71 -2.40 8.27
C CYS A 79 11.70 -3.33 8.96
N VAL A 80 11.82 -4.56 8.45
CA VAL A 80 12.81 -5.53 8.91
C VAL A 80 13.84 -5.72 7.81
N GLY A 81 15.08 -5.31 8.07
CA GLY A 81 16.22 -5.56 7.21
C GLY A 81 16.87 -6.91 7.51
N ARG A 82 17.51 -7.49 6.50
CA ARG A 82 18.23 -8.77 6.59
C ARG A 82 17.38 -9.95 7.08
N ASN A 83 16.11 -9.97 6.73
CA ASN A 83 15.18 -11.01 7.18
C ASN A 83 15.39 -12.37 6.46
N TYR A 84 16.09 -12.39 5.34
CA TYR A 84 16.37 -13.60 4.55
C TYR A 84 17.86 -13.77 4.29
N HIS A 85 18.36 -15.00 4.39
CA HIS A 85 19.79 -15.34 4.16
C HIS A 85 20.30 -14.88 2.77
N ALA A 86 19.47 -14.99 1.73
CA ALA A 86 19.82 -14.52 0.39
C ALA A 86 20.07 -13.01 0.37
N HIS A 87 19.17 -12.23 0.96
CA HIS A 87 19.29 -10.77 1.06
C HIS A 87 20.49 -10.33 1.91
N ALA A 88 20.82 -11.08 2.97
CA ALA A 88 22.00 -10.83 3.77
C ALA A 88 23.30 -11.01 2.97
N LYS A 89 23.35 -11.99 2.06
CA LYS A 89 24.50 -12.22 1.16
C LYS A 89 24.66 -11.10 0.11
N GLU A 90 23.55 -10.61 -0.45
CA GLU A 90 23.57 -9.47 -1.40
C GLU A 90 24.10 -8.21 -0.74
N LEU A 91 23.67 -7.91 0.50
CA LEU A 91 24.13 -6.75 1.26
C LEU A 91 25.59 -6.88 1.70
N ALA A 92 26.09 -8.09 1.98
CA ALA A 92 27.49 -8.33 2.33
C ALA A 92 28.45 -8.03 1.16
N SER A 93 27.98 -8.09 -0.09
CA SER A 93 28.75 -7.70 -1.29
C SER A 93 28.69 -6.19 -1.60
N SER A 94 27.86 -5.42 -0.88
CA SER A 94 27.66 -3.99 -1.06
C SER A 94 28.45 -3.15 -0.04
N VAL A 95 28.11 -1.88 0.10
CA VAL A 95 28.80 -0.84 0.89
C VAL A 95 29.00 -1.16 2.39
N PHE A 96 28.36 -2.23 2.90
CA PHE A 96 28.41 -2.63 4.31
C PHE A 96 29.38 -3.79 4.60
N LYS A 97 30.50 -3.86 3.86
CA LYS A 97 31.50 -4.97 3.92
C LYS A 97 32.05 -5.26 5.32
N ASP A 98 32.09 -4.28 6.20
CA ASP A 98 32.73 -4.41 7.53
C ASP A 98 31.82 -4.99 8.62
N ASN A 99 30.55 -5.24 8.30
CA ASN A 99 29.58 -5.82 9.23
C ASN A 99 29.00 -7.13 8.69
N THR A 100 29.84 -8.16 8.49
CA THR A 100 29.34 -9.54 8.25
C THR A 100 28.64 -10.02 9.53
N PRO A 101 27.30 -10.08 9.56
CA PRO A 101 26.63 -10.59 10.74
C PRO A 101 26.90 -12.10 10.82
N LYS A 102 27.23 -12.57 12.01
CA LYS A 102 27.14 -13.98 12.36
C LYS A 102 25.73 -14.49 12.03
N ALA A 103 25.60 -15.77 11.72
CA ALA A 103 24.31 -16.40 11.37
C ALA A 103 23.18 -16.14 12.38
N ASP A 104 23.54 -15.82 13.62
CA ASP A 104 22.65 -15.55 14.75
C ASP A 104 22.43 -14.04 15.04
N ALA A 105 22.74 -13.16 14.10
CA ALA A 105 22.56 -11.74 14.33
C ALA A 105 21.06 -11.36 14.34
N TRP A 106 20.68 -10.53 15.32
CA TRP A 106 19.34 -9.99 15.45
C TRP A 106 18.91 -9.26 14.16
N PRO A 107 17.64 -9.34 13.80
CA PRO A 107 17.13 -8.58 12.64
C PRO A 107 17.30 -7.09 12.87
N ILE A 108 17.65 -6.35 11.81
CA ILE A 108 17.70 -4.90 11.84
C ILE A 108 16.27 -4.37 11.67
N VAL A 109 15.76 -3.69 12.69
CA VAL A 109 14.46 -3.02 12.61
C VAL A 109 14.71 -1.53 12.40
N PHE A 110 14.07 -0.96 11.39
CA PHE A 110 14.12 0.48 11.13
C PHE A 110 12.73 1.00 10.76
N THR A 111 12.55 2.30 10.80
CA THR A 111 11.27 2.93 10.50
C THR A 111 11.41 3.88 9.32
N LYS A 112 10.30 4.01 8.57
CA LYS A 112 10.09 5.08 7.61
C LYS A 112 8.93 5.94 8.07
N VAL A 113 9.05 7.22 7.85
CA VAL A 113 7.97 8.17 8.16
C VAL A 113 6.85 8.09 7.11
N PRO A 114 5.62 8.48 7.45
CA PRO A 114 4.48 8.44 6.52
C PRO A 114 4.73 9.18 5.20
N GLU A 115 5.53 10.24 5.23
CA GLU A 115 5.87 11.06 4.07
C GLU A 115 6.78 10.34 3.06
N SER A 116 7.25 9.13 3.40
CA SER A 116 8.07 8.29 2.49
C SER A 116 7.23 7.40 1.57
N VAL A 117 5.90 7.46 1.66
CA VAL A 117 4.96 6.65 0.88
C VAL A 117 4.67 7.29 -0.47
#